data_194d1df781a4df49a4e16dc86d1c4f11
#
_entry.id   194d1df781a4df49a4e16dc86d1c4f11
#
_cell.length_a   1.000
_cell.length_b   1.000
_cell.length_c   1.000
_cell.angle_alpha   90.00
_cell.angle_beta   90.00
_cell.angle_gamma   90.00
#
_symmetry.space_group_name_H-M   'P 1'
#
loop_
_entity.id
_entity.type
_entity.pdbx_description
1 polymer ?
#
loop_
_entity_poly.entity_id
_entity_poly.type
_entity_poly.pdbx_seq_one_letter_code
_entity_poly.pdbx_strand_id
1 'polypeptide(L)'
;MIPFAVERRLLYAYNKIMTKWDGCIFCQIIADERPARIIHADDHCIAIEDVHPKAPVHALVLPRKHLATLADGCEEDNQLLGHLLLVAARVAKDKGLHSFRTVINTNAEAGQTVFHLHLHVMGGRAMRWPPG
;
A
#
# COMPACT_ATOMS: atom_id res chain seq x y z
N MET A 1 7.75 23.70 -21.64
CA MET A 1 7.04 23.08 -20.49
C MET A 1 5.89 22.24 -21.01
N ILE A 2 5.93 20.94 -20.77
CA ILE A 2 4.86 20.03 -21.20
C ILE A 2 3.69 20.17 -20.19
N PRO A 3 2.45 20.36 -20.66
CA PRO A 3 1.31 20.47 -19.75
C PRO A 3 1.16 19.25 -18.85
N PHE A 4 0.88 19.46 -17.59
CA PHE A 4 0.75 18.40 -16.55
C PHE A 4 -0.16 17.24 -16.97
N ALA A 5 -1.22 17.50 -17.74
CA ALA A 5 -2.13 16.47 -18.26
C ALA A 5 -1.49 15.58 -19.34
N VAL A 6 -0.53 16.11 -20.10
CA VAL A 6 0.21 15.38 -21.13
C VAL A 6 1.27 14.51 -20.49
N GLU A 7 1.93 14.99 -19.44
CA GLU A 7 2.89 14.19 -18.66
C GLU A 7 2.23 12.98 -18.00
N ARG A 8 1.04 13.15 -17.42
CA ARG A 8 0.27 12.04 -16.85
C ARG A 8 -0.10 10.98 -17.89
N ARG A 9 -0.50 11.40 -19.09
CA ARG A 9 -0.81 10.47 -20.19
C ARG A 9 0.43 9.73 -20.70
N LEU A 10 1.55 10.43 -20.80
CA LEU A 10 2.82 9.83 -21.21
C LEU A 10 3.36 8.89 -20.14
N LEU A 11 3.28 9.26 -18.87
CA LEU A 11 3.66 8.39 -17.75
C LEU A 11 2.75 7.16 -17.67
N TYR A 12 1.46 7.35 -17.88
CA TYR A 12 0.48 6.26 -17.90
C TYR A 12 0.76 5.30 -19.07
N ALA A 13 1.00 5.82 -20.27
CA ALA A 13 1.33 5.04 -21.44
C ALA A 13 2.69 4.34 -21.29
N TYR A 14 3.69 5.03 -20.72
CA TYR A 14 5.00 4.48 -20.40
C TYR A 14 4.88 3.35 -19.38
N ASN A 15 4.17 3.58 -18.27
CA ASN A 15 3.92 2.57 -17.25
C ASN A 15 3.17 1.38 -17.81
N LYS A 16 2.21 1.58 -18.72
CA LYS A 16 1.45 0.52 -19.35
C LYS A 16 2.28 -0.32 -20.32
N ILE A 17 3.22 0.32 -21.04
CA ILE A 17 4.12 -0.37 -21.99
C ILE A 17 5.26 -1.10 -21.27
N MET A 18 5.73 -0.55 -20.15
CA MET A 18 6.88 -1.08 -19.41
C MET A 18 6.50 -2.02 -18.27
N THR A 19 5.21 -2.20 -17.96
CA THR A 19 4.81 -2.95 -16.77
C THR A 19 4.75 -4.44 -17.00
N LYS A 20 5.68 -5.13 -16.39
CA LYS A 20 5.59 -6.55 -16.00
C LYS A 20 4.47 -6.79 -14.95
N TRP A 21 3.63 -5.76 -14.68
CA TRP A 21 2.75 -5.71 -13.52
C TRP A 21 1.27 -5.64 -13.87
N ASP A 22 0.90 -5.90 -15.13
CA ASP A 22 -0.49 -5.84 -15.60
C ASP A 22 -1.44 -6.74 -14.81
N GLY A 23 -0.93 -7.82 -14.22
CA GLY A 23 -1.70 -8.71 -13.34
C GLY A 23 -1.76 -8.28 -11.88
N CYS A 24 -1.12 -7.19 -11.48
CA CYS A 24 -1.10 -6.74 -10.09
C CYS A 24 -2.37 -5.96 -9.75
N ILE A 25 -3.19 -6.50 -8.86
CA ILE A 25 -4.44 -5.85 -8.46
C ILE A 25 -4.21 -4.51 -7.77
N PHE A 26 -3.11 -4.35 -7.03
CA PHE A 26 -2.78 -3.07 -6.38
C PHE A 26 -2.27 -2.03 -7.36
N CYS A 27 -1.49 -2.42 -8.35
CA CYS A 27 -1.14 -1.52 -9.46
C CYS A 27 -2.38 -1.05 -10.21
N GLN A 28 -3.36 -1.91 -10.41
CA GLN A 28 -4.64 -1.57 -11.05
C GLN A 28 -5.44 -0.57 -10.20
N ILE A 29 -5.48 -0.75 -8.89
CA ILE A 29 -6.13 0.19 -7.96
C ILE A 29 -5.44 1.55 -7.99
N ILE A 30 -4.11 1.57 -7.95
CA ILE A 30 -3.30 2.79 -8.02
C ILE A 30 -3.52 3.54 -9.32
N ALA A 31 -3.69 2.81 -10.42
CA ALA A 31 -3.95 3.37 -11.75
C ALA A 31 -5.43 3.74 -11.99
N ASP A 32 -6.29 3.58 -10.98
CA ASP A 32 -7.73 3.80 -11.08
C ASP A 32 -8.43 2.90 -12.12
N GLU A 33 -7.89 1.71 -12.34
CA GLU A 33 -8.44 0.68 -13.24
C GLU A 33 -9.30 -0.35 -12.50
N ARG A 34 -9.28 -0.33 -11.16
CA ARG A 34 -10.05 -1.22 -10.30
C ARG A 34 -10.57 -0.42 -9.10
N PRO A 35 -11.85 -0.58 -8.73
CA PRO A 35 -12.43 0.15 -7.62
C PRO A 35 -11.81 -0.28 -6.28
N ALA A 36 -11.63 0.69 -5.38
CA ALA A 36 -11.24 0.47 -4.00
C ALA A 36 -11.70 1.65 -3.15
N ARG A 37 -11.88 1.43 -1.87
CA ARG A 37 -12.19 2.50 -0.93
C ARG A 37 -10.90 3.15 -0.46
N ILE A 38 -10.54 4.25 -1.11
CA ILE A 38 -9.31 4.99 -0.83
C ILE A 38 -9.56 5.92 0.36
N ILE A 39 -8.73 5.80 1.40
CA ILE A 39 -8.81 6.60 2.63
C ILE A 39 -7.65 7.56 2.80
N HIS A 40 -6.61 7.42 1.98
CA HIS A 40 -5.48 8.36 1.89
C HIS A 40 -4.84 8.23 0.51
N ALA A 41 -4.41 9.35 -0.05
CA ALA A 41 -3.64 9.36 -1.29
C ALA A 41 -2.66 10.53 -1.28
N ASP A 42 -1.42 10.26 -1.63
CA ASP A 42 -0.38 11.27 -1.84
C ASP A 42 0.49 10.88 -3.05
N ASP A 43 1.57 11.61 -3.30
CA ASP A 43 2.43 11.37 -4.47
C ASP A 43 3.18 10.04 -4.41
N HIS A 44 3.30 9.42 -3.24
CA HIS A 44 4.14 8.25 -3.02
C HIS A 44 3.35 6.98 -2.69
N CYS A 45 2.17 7.13 -2.12
CA CYS A 45 1.37 5.99 -1.68
C CYS A 45 -0.12 6.28 -1.67
N ILE A 46 -0.88 5.21 -1.52
CA ILE A 46 -2.31 5.26 -1.18
C ILE A 46 -2.57 4.37 0.03
N ALA A 47 -3.66 4.63 0.72
CA ALA A 47 -4.20 3.70 1.69
C ALA A 47 -5.64 3.37 1.32
N ILE A 48 -6.00 2.10 1.47
CA ILE A 48 -7.33 1.58 1.15
C ILE A 48 -7.87 0.77 2.33
N GLU A 49 -9.18 0.60 2.40
CA GLU A 49 -9.77 -0.35 3.32
C GLU A 49 -9.61 -1.77 2.81
N ASP A 50 -9.26 -2.70 3.69
CA ASP A 50 -9.20 -4.13 3.34
C ASP A 50 -10.62 -4.66 3.15
N VAL A 51 -10.87 -5.33 2.02
CA VAL A 51 -12.20 -5.92 1.70
C VAL A 51 -12.50 -7.17 2.53
N HIS A 52 -11.48 -7.76 3.15
CA HIS A 52 -11.59 -8.90 4.06
C HIS A 52 -11.01 -8.57 5.43
N PRO A 53 -11.61 -7.62 6.18
CA PRO A 53 -11.03 -7.11 7.41
C PRO A 53 -10.87 -8.20 8.48
N LYS A 54 -9.73 -8.17 9.18
CA LYS A 54 -9.40 -9.06 10.29
C LYS A 54 -9.49 -8.35 11.63
N ALA A 55 -9.89 -7.09 11.63
CA ALA A 55 -10.13 -6.26 12.80
C ALA A 55 -11.22 -5.23 12.47
N PRO A 56 -11.85 -4.58 13.48
CA PRO A 56 -12.85 -3.53 13.21
C PRO A 56 -12.33 -2.40 12.32
N VAL A 57 -11.05 -2.06 12.43
CA VAL A 57 -10.33 -1.22 11.47
C VAL A 57 -9.22 -2.06 10.86
N HIS A 58 -9.23 -2.16 9.54
CA HIS A 58 -8.19 -2.86 8.78
C HIS A 58 -7.97 -2.14 7.46
N ALA A 59 -6.84 -1.46 7.37
CA ALA A 59 -6.43 -0.71 6.19
C ALA A 59 -5.14 -1.29 5.61
N LEU A 60 -4.89 -1.00 4.34
CA LEU A 60 -3.66 -1.34 3.64
C LEU A 60 -3.00 -0.07 3.14
N VAL A 61 -1.71 0.10 3.40
CA VAL A 61 -0.90 1.19 2.86
C VAL A 61 -0.02 0.64 1.75
N LEU A 62 -0.16 1.18 0.55
CA LEU A 62 0.47 0.69 -0.67
C LEU A 62 1.38 1.77 -1.26
N PRO A 63 2.67 1.48 -1.55
CA PRO A 63 3.46 2.40 -2.35
C PRO A 63 2.96 2.42 -3.80
N ARG A 64 3.04 3.58 -4.46
CA ARG A 64 2.77 3.67 -5.90
C ARG A 64 3.82 2.94 -6.71
N LYS A 65 5.07 2.99 -6.25
CA LYS A 65 6.15 2.17 -6.81
C LYS A 65 5.85 0.69 -6.55
N HIS A 66 5.89 -0.12 -7.60
CA HIS A 66 5.73 -1.56 -7.43
C HIS A 66 7.02 -2.17 -6.90
N LEU A 67 6.98 -2.59 -5.65
CA LEU A 67 7.93 -3.52 -5.04
C LEU A 67 7.15 -4.78 -4.73
N ALA A 68 7.61 -5.93 -5.21
CA ALA A 68 6.88 -7.18 -4.96
C ALA A 68 6.84 -7.51 -3.46
N THR A 69 7.98 -7.37 -2.78
CA THR A 69 8.11 -7.65 -1.35
C THR A 69 9.00 -6.62 -0.67
N LEU A 70 8.97 -6.60 0.65
CA LEU A 70 9.91 -5.79 1.43
C LEU A 70 11.37 -6.20 1.19
N ALA A 71 11.63 -7.47 0.93
CA ALA A 71 12.97 -7.98 0.65
C ALA A 71 13.57 -7.44 -0.66
N ASP A 72 12.73 -6.94 -1.57
CA ASP A 72 13.17 -6.30 -2.82
C ASP A 72 13.53 -4.82 -2.64
N GLY A 73 13.28 -4.26 -1.47
CA GLY A 73 13.65 -2.88 -1.15
C GLY A 73 15.17 -2.71 -1.05
N CYS A 74 15.65 -1.53 -1.39
CA CYS A 74 17.06 -1.15 -1.31
C CYS A 74 17.20 0.22 -0.61
N GLU A 75 18.43 0.71 -0.45
CA GLU A 75 18.69 1.98 0.23
C GLU A 75 17.97 3.17 -0.41
N GLU A 76 17.76 3.16 -1.72
CA GLU A 76 16.98 4.19 -2.42
C GLU A 76 15.53 4.26 -1.95
N ASP A 77 15.02 3.20 -1.36
CA ASP A 77 13.65 3.10 -0.86
C ASP A 77 13.50 3.57 0.60
N ASN A 78 14.57 4.01 1.26
CA ASN A 78 14.54 4.44 2.66
C ASN A 78 13.44 5.45 2.97
N GLN A 79 13.38 6.52 2.18
CA GLN A 79 12.38 7.57 2.40
C GLN A 79 10.96 7.07 2.13
N LEU A 80 10.79 6.26 1.08
CA LEU A 80 9.50 5.66 0.75
C LEU A 80 9.02 4.76 1.89
N LEU A 81 9.85 3.85 2.37
CA LEU A 81 9.47 2.91 3.43
C LEU A 81 9.14 3.64 4.74
N GLY A 82 9.92 4.64 5.11
CA GLY A 82 9.63 5.49 6.26
C GLY A 82 8.31 6.25 6.08
N HIS A 83 8.04 6.76 4.88
CA HIS A 83 6.79 7.44 4.57
C HIS A 83 5.59 6.51 4.73
N LEU A 84 5.67 5.27 4.26
CA LEU A 84 4.60 4.28 4.43
C LEU A 84 4.25 4.04 5.90
N LEU A 85 5.27 3.95 6.76
CA LEU A 85 5.06 3.77 8.20
C LEU A 85 4.39 4.98 8.84
N LEU A 86 4.79 6.20 8.46
CA LEU A 86 4.16 7.43 8.96
C LEU A 86 2.71 7.57 8.47
N VAL A 87 2.44 7.18 7.23
CA VAL A 87 1.06 7.16 6.70
C VAL A 87 0.22 6.12 7.44
N ALA A 88 0.78 4.95 7.76
CA ALA A 88 0.09 3.95 8.57
C ALA A 88 -0.33 4.51 9.94
N ALA A 89 0.56 5.23 10.60
CA ALA A 89 0.25 5.88 11.88
C ALA A 89 -0.83 6.96 11.74
N ARG A 90 -0.79 7.75 10.67
CA ARG A 90 -1.79 8.78 10.38
C ARG A 90 -3.16 8.17 10.10
N VAL A 91 -3.21 7.12 9.29
CA VAL A 91 -4.47 6.39 9.00
C VAL A 91 -5.08 5.85 10.28
N ALA A 92 -4.28 5.24 11.15
CA ALA A 92 -4.74 4.76 12.45
C ALA A 92 -5.36 5.88 13.28
N LYS A 93 -4.68 7.03 13.36
CA LYS A 93 -5.16 8.21 14.09
C LYS A 93 -6.47 8.73 13.50
N ASP A 94 -6.55 8.86 12.18
CA ASP A 94 -7.74 9.35 11.49
C ASP A 94 -8.95 8.42 11.68
N LYS A 95 -8.69 7.13 11.89
CA LYS A 95 -9.71 6.13 12.23
C LYS A 95 -10.04 6.08 13.74
N GLY A 96 -9.45 6.97 14.54
CA GLY A 96 -9.71 7.06 15.98
C GLY A 96 -9.00 5.99 16.82
N LEU A 97 -7.99 5.33 16.28
CA LEU A 97 -7.27 4.28 17.01
C LEU A 97 -6.21 4.86 17.92
N HIS A 98 -6.27 4.50 19.22
CA HIS A 98 -5.19 4.76 20.17
C HIS A 98 -4.13 3.66 20.15
N SER A 99 -4.51 2.46 19.80
CA SER A 99 -3.62 1.30 19.69
C SER A 99 -3.86 0.62 18.35
N PHE A 100 -2.79 0.25 17.69
CA PHE A 100 -2.87 -0.45 16.42
C PHE A 100 -1.64 -1.32 16.19
N ARG A 101 -1.79 -2.27 15.30
CA ARG A 101 -0.68 -3.12 14.84
C ARG A 101 -0.46 -2.91 13.36
N THR A 102 0.81 -2.79 12.97
CA THR A 102 1.22 -2.83 11.57
C THR A 102 1.88 -4.17 11.27
N VAL A 103 1.54 -4.74 10.11
CA VAL A 103 2.10 -6.02 9.66
C VAL A 103 2.53 -5.89 8.21
N ILE A 104 3.74 -6.34 7.91
CA ILE A 104 4.25 -6.51 6.56
C ILE A 104 4.60 -7.99 6.40
N ASN A 105 3.85 -8.70 5.58
CA ASN A 105 4.15 -10.07 5.23
C ASN A 105 5.12 -10.10 4.04
N THR A 106 6.21 -10.84 4.16
CA THR A 106 7.22 -10.97 3.12
C THR A 106 7.28 -12.41 2.66
N ASN A 107 6.89 -12.66 1.41
CA ASN A 107 6.79 -13.97 0.77
C ASN A 107 5.63 -14.84 1.27
N ALA A 108 5.34 -15.90 0.52
CA ALA A 108 4.14 -16.71 0.69
C ALA A 108 4.05 -17.41 2.05
N GLU A 109 5.15 -17.96 2.53
CA GLU A 109 5.16 -18.68 3.82
C GLU A 109 4.87 -17.77 5.01
N ALA A 110 5.23 -16.48 4.91
CA ALA A 110 4.91 -15.47 5.92
C ALA A 110 3.48 -14.92 5.79
N GLY A 111 2.72 -15.36 4.78
CA GLY A 111 1.33 -14.97 4.58
C GLY A 111 1.08 -13.92 3.50
N GLN A 112 2.09 -13.58 2.69
CA GLN A 112 1.89 -12.66 1.58
C GLN A 112 1.15 -13.36 0.44
N THR A 113 0.01 -12.81 0.03
CA THR A 113 -0.82 -13.35 -1.05
C THR A 113 -0.82 -12.44 -2.29
N VAL A 114 -0.64 -11.13 -2.11
CA VAL A 114 -0.51 -10.16 -3.20
C VAL A 114 0.92 -9.66 -3.23
N PHE A 115 1.62 -9.86 -4.35
CA PHE A 115 3.03 -9.51 -4.51
C PHE A 115 3.19 -8.07 -5.02
N HIS A 116 2.70 -7.18 -4.22
CA HIS A 116 2.91 -5.74 -4.22
C HIS A 116 3.00 -5.33 -2.75
N LEU A 117 4.12 -4.78 -2.32
CA LEU A 117 4.36 -4.40 -0.93
C LEU A 117 3.16 -3.66 -0.36
N HIS A 118 2.70 -4.09 0.80
CA HIS A 118 1.63 -3.42 1.52
C HIS A 118 1.77 -3.63 3.02
N LEU A 119 1.42 -2.58 3.76
CA LEU A 119 1.38 -2.60 5.21
C LEU A 119 -0.05 -2.75 5.66
N HIS A 120 -0.34 -3.78 6.44
CA HIS A 120 -1.61 -3.88 7.17
C HIS A 120 -1.58 -2.93 8.36
N VAL A 121 -2.67 -2.20 8.57
CA VAL A 121 -2.92 -1.39 9.75
C VAL A 121 -4.21 -1.91 10.38
N MET A 122 -4.12 -2.46 11.56
CA MET A 122 -5.26 -3.10 12.23
C MET A 122 -5.44 -2.59 13.64
N GLY A 123 -6.68 -2.37 14.04
CA GLY A 123 -7.01 -1.95 15.38
C GLY A 123 -8.50 -2.05 15.68
N GLY A 124 -8.88 -1.59 16.85
CA GLY A 124 -10.26 -1.65 17.33
C GLY A 124 -10.59 -2.91 18.13
N ARG A 125 -9.60 -3.75 18.39
CA ARG A 125 -9.66 -4.90 19.30
C ARG A 125 -8.29 -5.16 19.90
N ALA A 126 -8.25 -5.95 20.96
CA ALA A 126 -6.99 -6.41 21.54
C ALA A 126 -6.25 -7.33 20.55
N MET A 127 -4.96 -7.12 20.43
CA MET A 127 -4.05 -7.96 19.65
C MET A 127 -3.29 -8.89 20.59
N ARG A 128 -3.07 -10.12 20.16
CA ARG A 128 -2.38 -11.13 20.97
C ARG A 128 -0.90 -11.22 20.61
N TRP A 129 -0.15 -11.79 21.51
CA TRP A 129 1.24 -12.15 21.32
C TRP A 129 1.45 -13.63 21.66
N PRO A 130 2.18 -14.43 20.84
CA PRO A 130 2.84 -14.05 19.58
C PRO A 130 1.85 -13.68 18.47
N PRO A 131 2.35 -12.92 17.43
CA PRO A 131 1.47 -12.36 16.40
C PRO A 131 0.98 -13.34 15.33
N GLY A 132 1.42 -14.57 15.41
CA GLY A 132 1.03 -15.60 14.46
C GLY A 132 1.00 -17.00 15.03
#